data_e97d0a1f0310e318aae1acf4f4bf4de7
#
_entry.id   e97d0a1f0310e318aae1acf4f4bf4de7
#
_cell.length_a   1.000
_cell.length_b   1.000
_cell.length_c   1.000
_cell.angle_alpha   90.00
_cell.angle_beta   90.00
_cell.angle_gamma   90.00
#
_symmetry.space_group_name_H-M   'P 1'
#
loop_
_entity.id
_entity.type
_entity.pdbx_description
1 polymer ?
#
loop_
_entity_poly.entity_id
_entity_poly.type
_entity_poly.pdbx_seq_one_letter_code
_entity_poly.pdbx_strand_id
1 'polypeptide(L)'
;DDALRLVEGGVDGIQIENQGDWPFLKPNEIGFETVAAVTAVVVHLKTQFDLPMGINIHLNGVCQALAIAAATDCRWVRAFELANAYVSSSGIIEAAGPQALRYRDLLHAREKILIFGDFHVKHGSHQLVAEKSLAEQARDVAAALADGIILTGQETGMAPRPEEVTALRKAVRIPLLIGSGLSQENLEELLLPADGAIIGSFFKVDGELKNPVDSSRVKKFMQAVRAVRQES
;
A
#
# COMPACT_ATOMS: atom_id res chain seq x y z
N ASP A 1 7.47 16.24 -10.24
CA ASP A 1 6.57 16.22 -11.41
C ASP A 1 5.39 15.25 -11.22
N ASP A 2 5.61 13.96 -10.91
CA ASP A 2 4.53 12.97 -10.77
C ASP A 2 3.55 13.33 -9.64
N ALA A 3 4.06 13.74 -8.48
CA ALA A 3 3.22 14.16 -7.36
C ALA A 3 2.30 15.34 -7.74
N LEU A 4 2.82 16.33 -8.47
CA LEU A 4 2.01 17.45 -8.96
C LEU A 4 0.86 16.97 -9.83
N ARG A 5 1.13 16.06 -10.77
CA ARG A 5 0.12 15.51 -11.68
C ARG A 5 -0.95 14.69 -10.95
N LEU A 6 -0.55 13.97 -9.90
CA LEU A 6 -1.49 13.26 -9.02
C LEU A 6 -2.39 14.25 -8.27
N VAL A 7 -1.82 15.28 -7.65
CA VAL A 7 -2.58 16.31 -6.93
C VAL A 7 -3.54 17.06 -7.85
N GLU A 8 -3.07 17.49 -9.02
CA GLU A 8 -3.91 18.11 -10.06
C GLU A 8 -5.03 17.19 -10.56
N GLY A 9 -4.80 15.88 -10.52
CA GLY A 9 -5.78 14.84 -10.84
C GLY A 9 -6.84 14.66 -9.75
N GLY A 10 -6.57 15.13 -8.53
CA GLY A 10 -7.51 15.14 -7.41
C GLY A 10 -7.52 13.83 -6.62
N VAL A 11 -6.36 13.17 -6.45
CA VAL A 11 -6.21 12.03 -5.55
C VAL A 11 -6.39 12.46 -4.09
N ASP A 12 -6.82 11.53 -3.22
CA ASP A 12 -7.06 11.80 -1.81
C ASP A 12 -5.78 11.76 -0.95
N GLY A 13 -4.71 11.14 -1.46
CA GLY A 13 -3.42 11.01 -0.79
C GLY A 13 -2.36 10.46 -1.72
N ILE A 14 -1.10 10.51 -1.29
CA ILE A 14 0.06 10.02 -2.06
C ILE A 14 0.84 9.01 -1.22
N GLN A 15 1.15 7.84 -1.81
CA GLN A 15 2.07 6.89 -1.21
C GLN A 15 3.43 6.96 -1.90
N ILE A 16 4.47 7.10 -1.12
CA ILE A 16 5.86 7.16 -1.57
C ILE A 16 6.50 5.78 -1.36
N GLU A 17 7.07 5.22 -2.40
CA GLU A 17 7.72 3.91 -2.40
C GLU A 17 9.12 3.99 -3.01
N ASN A 18 10.08 3.24 -2.47
CA ASN A 18 11.43 3.15 -3.02
C ASN A 18 11.51 2.18 -4.21
N GLN A 19 10.58 2.28 -5.15
CA GLN A 19 10.46 1.38 -6.30
C GLN A 19 11.71 1.33 -7.19
N GLY A 20 12.55 2.37 -7.15
CA GLY A 20 13.80 2.45 -7.90
C GLY A 20 14.96 1.65 -7.31
N ASP A 21 14.84 1.13 -6.09
CA ASP A 21 15.93 0.42 -5.38
C ASP A 21 16.05 -1.06 -5.80
N TRP A 22 15.47 -1.43 -6.93
CA TRP A 22 15.56 -2.80 -7.45
C TRP A 22 17.02 -3.20 -7.77
N PRO A 23 17.47 -4.43 -7.36
CA PRO A 23 16.78 -5.48 -6.58
C PRO A 23 16.66 -5.11 -5.09
N PHE A 24 15.49 -5.41 -4.50
CA PHE A 24 15.19 -5.00 -3.14
C PHE A 24 15.92 -5.81 -2.08
N LEU A 25 16.39 -5.12 -1.04
CA LEU A 25 17.01 -5.70 0.14
C LEU A 25 15.94 -6.21 1.13
N LYS A 26 16.31 -7.18 1.97
CA LYS A 26 15.48 -7.58 3.11
C LYS A 26 15.43 -6.49 4.18
N PRO A 27 14.40 -6.48 5.07
CA PRO A 27 14.22 -5.41 6.06
C PRO A 27 15.44 -5.08 6.92
N ASN A 28 16.21 -6.11 7.31
CA ASN A 28 17.41 -5.97 8.14
C ASN A 28 18.68 -5.57 7.36
N GLU A 29 18.59 -5.53 6.04
CA GLU A 29 19.69 -5.14 5.13
C GLU A 29 19.51 -3.70 4.61
N ILE A 30 18.31 -3.12 4.77
CA ILE A 30 18.00 -1.74 4.34
C ILE A 30 18.80 -0.76 5.19
N GLY A 31 19.69 -0.01 4.54
CA GLY A 31 20.57 0.93 5.20
C GLY A 31 19.94 2.30 5.47
N PHE A 32 20.71 3.15 6.13
CA PHE A 32 20.28 4.52 6.45
C PHE A 32 20.15 5.41 5.20
N GLU A 33 20.85 5.07 4.12
CA GLU A 33 20.81 5.79 2.85
C GLU A 33 19.41 5.78 2.25
N THR A 34 18.71 4.64 2.26
CA THR A 34 17.32 4.55 1.78
C THR A 34 16.40 5.42 2.65
N VAL A 35 16.54 5.33 3.98
CA VAL A 35 15.74 6.15 4.90
C VAL A 35 15.99 7.63 4.67
N ALA A 36 17.26 8.06 4.57
CA ALA A 36 17.62 9.45 4.36
C ALA A 36 17.10 9.99 3.01
N ALA A 37 17.28 9.23 1.93
CA ALA A 37 16.82 9.61 0.60
C ALA A 37 15.31 9.77 0.53
N VAL A 38 14.55 8.80 1.03
CA VAL A 38 13.09 8.86 1.04
C VAL A 38 12.60 9.99 1.95
N THR A 39 13.22 10.21 3.12
CA THR A 39 12.89 11.35 4.00
C THR A 39 13.06 12.67 3.28
N ALA A 40 14.17 12.86 2.57
CA ALA A 40 14.43 14.10 1.83
C ALA A 40 13.35 14.36 0.75
N VAL A 41 12.94 13.31 0.04
CA VAL A 41 11.85 13.39 -0.95
C VAL A 41 10.53 13.78 -0.28
N VAL A 42 10.16 13.13 0.81
CA VAL A 42 8.91 13.40 1.53
C VAL A 42 8.87 14.82 2.07
N VAL A 43 9.95 15.29 2.71
CA VAL A 43 10.06 16.67 3.21
C VAL A 43 9.86 17.66 2.05
N HIS A 44 10.53 17.43 0.92
CA HIS A 44 10.35 18.27 -0.26
C HIS A 44 8.91 18.29 -0.77
N LEU A 45 8.24 17.14 -0.86
CA LEU A 45 6.85 17.07 -1.29
C LEU A 45 5.90 17.80 -0.33
N LYS A 46 6.13 17.69 0.98
CA LYS A 46 5.31 18.36 1.99
C LYS A 46 5.46 19.89 2.00
N THR A 47 6.55 20.44 1.47
CA THR A 47 6.64 21.89 1.26
C THR A 47 5.78 22.38 0.10
N GLN A 48 5.35 21.50 -0.78
CA GLN A 48 4.59 21.84 -1.98
C GLN A 48 3.11 21.47 -1.91
N PHE A 49 2.77 20.43 -1.15
CA PHE A 49 1.43 19.86 -1.16
C PHE A 49 0.91 19.62 0.26
N ASP A 50 -0.26 20.14 0.56
CA ASP A 50 -1.02 19.84 1.78
C ASP A 50 -1.97 18.67 1.52
N LEU A 51 -1.40 17.47 1.38
CA LEU A 51 -2.13 16.23 1.12
C LEU A 51 -1.61 15.12 2.05
N PRO A 52 -2.48 14.24 2.57
CA PRO A 52 -2.02 13.10 3.35
C PRO A 52 -1.03 12.24 2.56
N MET A 53 0.06 11.84 3.20
CA MET A 53 1.09 11.02 2.59
C MET A 53 1.36 9.76 3.40
N GLY A 54 1.71 8.69 2.71
CA GLY A 54 2.12 7.42 3.30
C GLY A 54 3.41 6.90 2.72
N ILE A 55 4.02 5.96 3.41
CA ILE A 55 5.35 5.42 3.10
C ILE A 55 5.27 3.91 2.92
N ASN A 56 5.94 3.39 1.90
CA ASN A 56 6.25 1.98 1.75
C ASN A 56 7.74 1.81 1.44
N ILE A 57 8.42 0.98 2.19
CA ILE A 57 9.82 0.60 1.93
C ILE A 57 9.88 -0.89 1.59
N HIS A 58 10.25 -1.18 0.36
CA HIS A 58 10.46 -2.55 -0.15
C HIS A 58 11.73 -3.17 0.44
N LEU A 59 11.81 -4.48 0.67
CA LEU A 59 10.71 -5.42 0.91
C LEU A 59 10.37 -5.41 2.40
N ASN A 60 9.16 -5.03 2.75
CA ASN A 60 8.67 -5.11 4.13
C ASN A 60 9.49 -4.30 5.17
N GLY A 61 10.15 -3.19 4.74
CA GLY A 61 10.91 -2.28 5.60
C GLY A 61 10.00 -1.38 6.46
N VAL A 62 9.14 -2.00 7.26
CA VAL A 62 8.06 -1.31 7.98
C VAL A 62 8.61 -0.41 9.07
N CYS A 63 9.67 -0.81 9.78
CA CYS A 63 10.30 0.05 10.79
C CYS A 63 10.96 1.27 10.15
N GLN A 64 11.62 1.11 9.00
CA GLN A 64 12.18 2.22 8.23
C GLN A 64 11.08 3.17 7.76
N ALA A 65 9.97 2.61 7.24
CA ALA A 65 8.80 3.41 6.84
C ALA A 65 8.20 4.18 8.02
N LEU A 66 8.06 3.56 9.20
CA LEU A 66 7.58 4.20 10.42
C LEU A 66 8.50 5.32 10.89
N ALA A 67 9.83 5.13 10.83
CA ALA A 67 10.80 6.18 11.17
C ALA A 67 10.64 7.41 10.25
N ILE A 68 10.53 7.18 8.94
CA ILE A 68 10.30 8.25 7.95
C ILE A 68 8.95 8.93 8.23
N ALA A 69 7.89 8.16 8.42
CA ALA A 69 6.55 8.69 8.65
C ALA A 69 6.47 9.54 9.92
N ALA A 70 7.11 9.11 11.00
CA ALA A 70 7.17 9.86 12.25
C ALA A 70 7.97 11.16 12.12
N ALA A 71 9.09 11.13 11.40
CA ALA A 71 9.93 12.30 11.18
C ALA A 71 9.31 13.34 10.23
N THR A 72 8.37 12.92 9.38
CA THR A 72 7.79 13.76 8.33
C THR A 72 6.28 13.97 8.47
N ASP A 73 5.66 13.55 9.56
CA ASP A 73 4.21 13.62 9.79
C ASP A 73 3.38 12.98 8.65
N CYS A 74 3.83 11.82 8.14
CA CYS A 74 3.03 11.01 7.24
C CYS A 74 1.96 10.24 8.01
N ARG A 75 0.87 9.89 7.33
CA ARG A 75 -0.35 9.37 7.99
C ARG A 75 -0.43 7.86 8.03
N TRP A 76 0.24 7.17 7.13
CA TRP A 76 0.24 5.71 7.10
C TRP A 76 1.55 5.14 6.60
N VAL A 77 1.75 3.87 6.91
CA VAL A 77 2.75 3.01 6.28
C VAL A 77 2.07 1.78 5.72
N ARG A 78 2.64 1.23 4.64
CA ARG A 78 2.25 -0.05 4.06
C ARG A 78 3.27 -1.11 4.46
N ALA A 79 2.77 -2.26 4.95
CA ALA A 79 3.55 -3.44 5.28
C ALA A 79 3.19 -4.56 4.30
N PHE A 80 4.14 -5.12 3.57
CA PHE A 80 3.89 -6.21 2.63
C PHE A 80 3.53 -7.52 3.31
N GLU A 81 4.07 -7.76 4.51
CA GLU A 81 3.67 -8.90 5.32
C GLU A 81 3.67 -8.48 6.80
N LEU A 82 2.50 -8.23 7.32
CA LEU A 82 2.36 -7.87 8.74
C LEU A 82 2.18 -9.12 9.62
N ALA A 83 1.53 -10.14 9.08
CA ALA A 83 1.34 -11.47 9.69
C ALA A 83 1.81 -12.54 8.70
N ASN A 84 2.10 -13.73 9.18
CA ASN A 84 2.57 -14.86 8.35
C ASN A 84 3.99 -14.64 7.76
N ALA A 85 4.27 -15.29 6.63
CA ALA A 85 5.52 -15.15 5.87
C ALA A 85 5.30 -15.59 4.42
N TYR A 86 6.13 -15.11 3.51
CA TYR A 86 6.14 -15.55 2.11
C TYR A 86 7.55 -15.66 1.56
N VAL A 87 7.71 -16.31 0.41
CA VAL A 87 8.99 -16.39 -0.30
C VAL A 87 9.00 -15.39 -1.45
N SER A 88 9.91 -14.42 -1.38
CA SER A 88 10.17 -13.42 -2.43
C SER A 88 11.39 -13.83 -3.29
N SER A 89 11.72 -13.01 -4.31
CA SER A 89 12.97 -13.14 -5.06
C SER A 89 14.24 -12.94 -4.18
N SER A 90 14.10 -12.28 -3.02
CA SER A 90 15.19 -12.09 -2.04
C SER A 90 15.17 -13.14 -0.92
N GLY A 91 14.33 -14.17 -1.02
CA GLY A 91 14.17 -15.23 -0.03
C GLY A 91 12.97 -15.03 0.89
N ILE A 92 12.97 -15.66 2.06
CA ILE A 92 11.85 -15.60 3.01
C ILE A 92 11.74 -14.19 3.59
N ILE A 93 10.53 -13.65 3.54
CA ILE A 93 10.11 -12.42 4.20
C ILE A 93 9.18 -12.80 5.35
N GLU A 94 9.55 -12.39 6.55
CA GLU A 94 8.85 -12.71 7.79
C GLU A 94 7.87 -11.59 8.20
N ALA A 95 6.93 -11.94 9.08
CA ALA A 95 5.96 -11.01 9.62
C ALA A 95 6.61 -9.83 10.36
N ALA A 96 6.29 -8.62 9.94
CA ALA A 96 6.78 -7.40 10.59
C ALA A 96 5.94 -6.96 11.81
N GLY A 97 4.73 -7.48 11.99
CA GLY A 97 3.76 -6.99 12.96
C GLY A 97 4.29 -6.81 14.39
N PRO A 98 4.88 -7.83 15.02
CA PRO A 98 5.36 -7.70 16.39
C PRO A 98 6.42 -6.61 16.59
N GLN A 99 7.30 -6.43 15.63
CA GLN A 99 8.35 -5.41 15.67
C GLN A 99 7.77 -4.02 15.32
N ALA A 100 6.98 -3.95 14.26
CA ALA A 100 6.40 -2.69 13.78
C ALA A 100 5.51 -2.02 14.84
N LEU A 101 4.65 -2.78 15.50
CA LEU A 101 3.77 -2.24 16.54
C LEU A 101 4.55 -1.68 17.73
N ARG A 102 5.55 -2.41 18.23
CA ARG A 102 6.41 -1.93 19.34
C ARG A 102 7.22 -0.70 18.93
N TYR A 103 7.70 -0.68 17.69
CA TYR A 103 8.43 0.46 17.18
C TYR A 103 7.54 1.69 17.00
N ARG A 104 6.30 1.51 16.49
CA ARG A 104 5.30 2.59 16.43
C ARG A 104 4.99 3.16 17.81
N ASP A 105 4.86 2.31 18.83
CA ASP A 105 4.63 2.75 20.21
C ASP A 105 5.86 3.49 20.79
N LEU A 106 7.07 3.01 20.50
CA LEU A 106 8.32 3.70 20.89
C LEU A 106 8.41 5.11 20.29
N LEU A 107 7.92 5.29 19.08
CA LEU A 107 7.87 6.59 18.39
C LEU A 107 6.71 7.49 18.88
N HIS A 108 5.90 7.04 19.83
CA HIS A 108 4.66 7.71 20.26
C HIS A 108 3.72 8.05 19.09
N ALA A 109 3.64 7.15 18.10
CA ALA A 109 2.95 7.37 16.84
C ALA A 109 1.67 6.52 16.68
N ARG A 110 1.21 5.82 17.71
CA ARG A 110 0.07 4.89 17.63
C ARG A 110 -1.18 5.55 17.05
N GLU A 111 -1.53 6.74 17.52
CA GLU A 111 -2.72 7.48 17.09
C GLU A 111 -2.46 8.38 15.87
N LYS A 112 -1.23 8.40 15.34
CA LYS A 112 -0.81 9.30 14.27
C LYS A 112 -0.54 8.61 12.96
N ILE A 113 -0.01 7.39 13.01
CA ILE A 113 0.43 6.63 11.84
C ILE A 113 -0.32 5.31 11.79
N LEU A 114 -1.12 5.13 10.76
CA LEU A 114 -1.81 3.88 10.46
C LEU A 114 -0.85 2.87 9.82
N ILE A 115 -1.03 1.58 10.11
CA ILE A 115 -0.32 0.49 9.45
C ILE A 115 -1.33 -0.28 8.59
N PHE A 116 -1.19 -0.18 7.28
CA PHE A 116 -1.93 -0.99 6.32
C PHE A 116 -1.12 -2.22 5.94
N GLY A 117 -1.65 -3.40 6.24
CA GLY A 117 -0.99 -4.67 5.98
C GLY A 117 -1.50 -5.32 4.71
N ASP A 118 -0.60 -5.62 3.77
CA ASP A 118 -0.90 -6.56 2.70
C ASP A 118 -0.96 -7.98 3.30
N PHE A 119 -1.67 -8.83 2.63
CA PHE A 119 -1.55 -10.26 2.73
C PHE A 119 -1.65 -10.84 1.32
N HIS A 120 -1.04 -12.00 1.12
CA HIS A 120 -0.96 -12.58 -0.22
C HIS A 120 -0.36 -11.61 -1.25
N VAL A 121 0.75 -10.94 -0.86
CA VAL A 121 1.40 -9.91 -1.67
C VAL A 121 1.83 -10.45 -3.03
N LYS A 122 1.67 -9.64 -4.06
CA LYS A 122 2.06 -9.99 -5.44
C LYS A 122 3.55 -10.33 -5.57
N HIS A 123 3.89 -11.13 -6.58
CA HIS A 123 5.25 -11.60 -6.87
C HIS A 123 5.87 -12.46 -5.77
N GLY A 124 5.10 -12.90 -4.79
CA GLY A 124 5.52 -13.81 -3.74
C GLY A 124 4.95 -15.22 -3.89
N SER A 125 5.64 -16.22 -3.36
CA SER A 125 5.10 -17.56 -3.18
C SER A 125 4.54 -17.70 -1.77
N HIS A 126 3.25 -18.00 -1.65
CA HIS A 126 2.53 -18.15 -0.40
C HIS A 126 2.32 -19.62 0.01
N GLN A 127 3.18 -20.51 -0.48
CA GLN A 127 3.10 -21.95 -0.16
C GLN A 127 3.22 -22.24 1.36
N LEU A 128 3.90 -21.38 2.10
CA LEU A 128 4.03 -21.50 3.55
C LEU A 128 2.69 -21.40 4.31
N VAL A 129 1.70 -20.79 3.70
CA VAL A 129 0.35 -20.58 4.26
C VAL A 129 -0.75 -21.13 3.35
N ALA A 130 -0.41 -22.02 2.43
CA ALA A 130 -1.34 -22.55 1.43
C ALA A 130 -2.54 -23.32 2.02
N GLU A 131 -2.40 -23.81 3.24
CA GLU A 131 -3.50 -24.45 4.00
C GLU A 131 -4.55 -23.45 4.54
N LYS A 132 -4.20 -22.16 4.59
CA LYS A 132 -5.10 -21.08 5.04
C LYS A 132 -5.86 -20.49 3.87
N SER A 133 -7.16 -20.35 3.99
CA SER A 133 -7.96 -19.56 3.05
C SER A 133 -7.56 -18.07 3.08
N LEU A 134 -7.86 -17.32 2.03
CA LEU A 134 -7.63 -15.86 2.01
C LEU A 134 -8.32 -15.15 3.19
N ALA A 135 -9.51 -15.61 3.58
CA ALA A 135 -10.23 -15.06 4.71
C ALA A 135 -9.52 -15.32 6.06
N GLU A 136 -8.84 -16.47 6.21
CA GLU A 136 -8.04 -16.77 7.41
C GLU A 136 -6.77 -15.91 7.44
N GLN A 137 -6.08 -15.79 6.30
CA GLN A 137 -4.91 -14.92 6.21
C GLN A 137 -5.26 -13.45 6.51
N ALA A 138 -6.39 -12.96 6.00
CA ALA A 138 -6.88 -11.61 6.30
C ALA A 138 -7.19 -11.42 7.80
N ARG A 139 -7.77 -12.44 8.45
CA ARG A 139 -7.98 -12.42 9.91
C ARG A 139 -6.68 -12.43 10.70
N ASP A 140 -5.63 -13.10 10.20
CA ASP A 140 -4.30 -13.05 10.82
C ASP A 140 -3.74 -11.62 10.80
N VAL A 141 -3.87 -10.90 9.67
CA VAL A 141 -3.44 -9.50 9.55
C VAL A 141 -4.24 -8.60 10.48
N ALA A 142 -5.57 -8.80 10.58
CA ALA A 142 -6.40 -8.06 11.52
C ALA A 142 -6.02 -8.36 12.99
N ALA A 143 -5.74 -9.63 13.32
CA ALA A 143 -5.28 -10.06 14.64
C ALA A 143 -3.88 -9.52 14.99
N ALA A 144 -3.04 -9.26 13.97
CA ALA A 144 -1.77 -8.56 14.12
C ALA A 144 -1.93 -7.04 14.33
N LEU A 145 -3.16 -6.55 14.58
CA LEU A 145 -3.50 -5.16 14.86
C LEU A 145 -3.15 -4.20 13.71
N ALA A 146 -3.35 -4.64 12.47
CA ALA A 146 -3.37 -3.75 11.33
C ALA A 146 -4.53 -2.74 11.47
N ASP A 147 -4.30 -1.50 11.02
CA ASP A 147 -5.34 -0.48 10.97
C ASP A 147 -6.18 -0.59 9.68
N GLY A 148 -5.72 -1.38 8.71
CA GLY A 148 -6.43 -1.76 7.50
C GLY A 148 -5.69 -2.85 6.74
N ILE A 149 -6.37 -3.48 5.79
CA ILE A 149 -5.86 -4.59 4.99
C ILE A 149 -5.77 -4.15 3.53
N ILE A 150 -4.72 -4.59 2.85
CA ILE A 150 -4.54 -4.37 1.42
C ILE A 150 -4.62 -5.71 0.69
N LEU A 151 -5.56 -5.82 -0.25
CA LEU A 151 -5.67 -6.95 -1.17
C LEU A 151 -5.08 -6.57 -2.52
N THR A 152 -4.14 -7.37 -3.03
CA THR A 152 -3.54 -7.21 -4.36
C THR A 152 -3.90 -8.39 -5.25
N GLY A 153 -3.88 -8.19 -6.57
CA GLY A 153 -3.86 -9.29 -7.53
C GLY A 153 -2.51 -10.03 -7.51
N GLN A 154 -2.41 -11.10 -8.27
CA GLN A 154 -1.20 -11.95 -8.30
C GLN A 154 0.03 -11.25 -8.88
N GLU A 155 -0.16 -10.33 -9.83
CA GLU A 155 0.92 -9.59 -10.50
C GLU A 155 0.65 -8.08 -10.54
N THR A 156 1.67 -7.30 -10.90
CA THR A 156 1.52 -5.84 -11.06
C THR A 156 0.50 -5.53 -12.16
N GLY A 157 -0.48 -4.69 -11.85
CA GLY A 157 -1.56 -4.32 -12.76
C GLY A 157 -2.70 -5.33 -12.86
N MET A 158 -2.59 -6.50 -12.26
CA MET A 158 -3.71 -7.43 -12.12
C MET A 158 -4.58 -7.04 -10.92
N ALA A 159 -5.89 -7.07 -11.15
CA ALA A 159 -6.88 -6.86 -10.10
C ALA A 159 -7.14 -8.14 -9.31
N PRO A 160 -7.50 -8.04 -8.01
CA PRO A 160 -8.12 -9.16 -7.31
C PRO A 160 -9.48 -9.49 -7.94
N ARG A 161 -9.96 -10.70 -7.70
CA ARG A 161 -11.29 -11.09 -8.18
C ARG A 161 -12.37 -10.48 -7.30
N PRO A 162 -13.49 -9.99 -7.86
CA PRO A 162 -14.58 -9.36 -7.09
C PRO A 162 -15.13 -10.23 -5.98
N GLU A 163 -15.20 -11.56 -6.20
CA GLU A 163 -15.65 -12.51 -5.20
C GLU A 163 -14.69 -12.56 -4.00
N GLU A 164 -13.38 -12.38 -4.23
CA GLU A 164 -12.38 -12.32 -3.17
C GLU A 164 -12.56 -11.07 -2.32
N VAL A 165 -12.75 -9.90 -2.95
CA VAL A 165 -13.01 -8.64 -2.24
C VAL A 165 -14.27 -8.74 -1.39
N THR A 166 -15.37 -9.25 -1.96
CA THR A 166 -16.63 -9.46 -1.25
C THR A 166 -16.51 -10.46 -0.09
N ALA A 167 -15.78 -11.55 -0.29
CA ALA A 167 -15.55 -12.55 0.75
C ALA A 167 -14.72 -11.97 1.90
N LEU A 168 -13.70 -11.18 1.58
CA LEU A 168 -12.85 -10.53 2.57
C LEU A 168 -13.62 -9.47 3.35
N ARG A 169 -14.45 -8.64 2.70
CA ARG A 169 -15.31 -7.69 3.39
C ARG A 169 -16.18 -8.33 4.46
N LYS A 170 -16.65 -9.56 4.21
CA LYS A 170 -17.42 -10.34 5.19
C LYS A 170 -16.55 -10.91 6.32
N ALA A 171 -15.29 -11.20 6.03
CA ALA A 171 -14.36 -11.83 6.98
C ALA A 171 -13.73 -10.87 7.98
N VAL A 172 -13.58 -9.58 7.61
CA VAL A 172 -12.92 -8.55 8.42
C VAL A 172 -13.78 -7.29 8.55
N ARG A 173 -13.56 -6.55 9.64
CA ARG A 173 -14.29 -5.29 9.92
C ARG A 173 -13.43 -4.04 9.81
N ILE A 174 -12.12 -4.20 9.74
CA ILE A 174 -11.18 -3.08 9.52
C ILE A 174 -11.20 -2.65 8.05
N PRO A 175 -10.73 -1.46 7.71
CA PRO A 175 -10.67 -0.96 6.34
C PRO A 175 -10.00 -1.96 5.38
N LEU A 176 -10.60 -2.12 4.19
CA LEU A 176 -10.12 -2.97 3.11
C LEU A 176 -9.78 -2.11 1.90
N LEU A 177 -8.54 -2.15 1.45
CA LEU A 177 -8.05 -1.42 0.30
C LEU A 177 -7.67 -2.37 -0.84
N ILE A 178 -7.89 -1.93 -2.07
CA ILE A 178 -7.41 -2.60 -3.27
C ILE A 178 -6.00 -2.09 -3.58
N GLY A 179 -4.99 -2.97 -3.57
CA GLY A 179 -3.58 -2.58 -3.69
C GLY A 179 -3.01 -2.51 -5.11
N SER A 180 -3.74 -3.00 -6.12
CA SER A 180 -3.34 -2.93 -7.54
C SER A 180 -4.46 -3.34 -8.48
N GLY A 181 -4.27 -3.07 -9.78
CA GLY A 181 -5.13 -3.55 -10.86
C GLY A 181 -6.49 -2.86 -10.98
N LEU A 182 -6.78 -1.86 -10.16
CA LEU A 182 -7.99 -1.07 -10.31
C LEU A 182 -7.87 -0.20 -11.56
N SER A 183 -8.90 -0.27 -12.42
CA SER A 183 -9.04 0.47 -13.65
C SER A 183 -10.46 1.05 -13.75
N GLN A 184 -10.73 1.82 -14.81
CA GLN A 184 -12.06 2.38 -14.99
C GLN A 184 -13.11 1.31 -15.27
N GLU A 185 -12.72 0.19 -15.87
CA GLU A 185 -13.61 -0.90 -16.28
C GLU A 185 -14.09 -1.76 -15.09
N ASN A 186 -13.28 -1.88 -14.04
CA ASN A 186 -13.59 -2.70 -12.87
C ASN A 186 -13.82 -1.88 -11.58
N LEU A 187 -13.84 -0.55 -11.71
CA LEU A 187 -13.89 0.38 -10.58
C LEU A 187 -15.08 0.12 -9.65
N GLU A 188 -16.27 0.08 -10.21
CA GLU A 188 -17.51 -0.07 -9.45
C GLU A 188 -17.53 -1.40 -8.69
N GLU A 189 -17.25 -2.49 -9.40
CA GLU A 189 -17.30 -3.84 -8.85
C GLU A 189 -16.31 -4.07 -7.70
N LEU A 190 -15.11 -3.47 -7.79
CA LEU A 190 -14.06 -3.65 -6.79
C LEU A 190 -14.09 -2.61 -5.67
N LEU A 191 -14.51 -1.38 -5.97
CA LEU A 191 -14.49 -0.29 -5.00
C LEU A 191 -15.71 -0.27 -4.09
N LEU A 192 -16.90 -0.71 -4.55
CA LEU A 192 -18.10 -0.76 -3.72
C LEU A 192 -17.94 -1.59 -2.42
N PRO A 193 -17.34 -2.79 -2.45
CA PRO A 193 -17.08 -3.55 -1.22
C PRO A 193 -15.81 -3.11 -0.47
N ALA A 194 -15.00 -2.20 -1.01
CA ALA A 194 -13.75 -1.72 -0.43
C ALA A 194 -13.87 -0.28 0.07
N ASP A 195 -12.99 0.10 1.00
CA ASP A 195 -12.95 1.45 1.59
C ASP A 195 -12.02 2.39 0.81
N GLY A 196 -11.18 1.87 -0.08
CA GLY A 196 -10.24 2.66 -0.87
C GLY A 196 -9.33 1.83 -1.76
N ALA A 197 -8.37 2.50 -2.42
CA ALA A 197 -7.42 1.82 -3.29
C ALA A 197 -6.08 2.54 -3.37
N ILE A 198 -5.02 1.78 -3.69
CA ILE A 198 -3.68 2.27 -4.03
C ILE A 198 -3.47 2.01 -5.53
N ILE A 199 -3.25 3.08 -6.28
CA ILE A 199 -3.16 3.04 -7.74
C ILE A 199 -1.79 3.57 -8.19
N GLY A 200 -1.06 2.76 -8.93
CA GLY A 200 0.24 3.11 -9.49
C GLY A 200 0.24 3.13 -11.02
N SER A 201 0.47 1.98 -11.62
CA SER A 201 0.67 1.84 -13.07
C SER A 201 -0.48 2.39 -13.92
N PHE A 202 -1.74 2.24 -13.49
CA PHE A 202 -2.89 2.76 -14.25
C PHE A 202 -2.82 4.28 -14.48
N PHE A 203 -2.22 5.03 -13.56
CA PHE A 203 -2.06 6.48 -13.71
C PHE A 203 -0.87 6.89 -14.59
N LYS A 204 -0.03 5.97 -14.98
CA LYS A 204 1.14 6.22 -15.82
C LYS A 204 0.77 6.26 -17.30
N VAL A 205 1.54 7.00 -18.10
CA VAL A 205 1.45 6.96 -19.55
C VAL A 205 1.58 5.50 -20.02
N ASP A 206 0.69 5.07 -20.89
CA ASP A 206 0.58 3.71 -21.42
C ASP A 206 0.40 2.60 -20.37
N GLY A 207 0.16 2.96 -19.09
CA GLY A 207 0.08 2.00 -18.00
C GLY A 207 1.43 1.44 -17.55
N GLU A 208 2.52 1.95 -18.08
CA GLU A 208 3.88 1.49 -17.81
C GLU A 208 4.46 2.17 -16.57
N LEU A 209 4.90 1.38 -15.58
CA LEU A 209 5.35 1.87 -14.27
C LEU A 209 6.51 2.87 -14.37
N LYS A 210 7.38 2.74 -15.37
CA LYS A 210 8.54 3.60 -15.60
C LYS A 210 8.18 4.95 -16.22
N ASN A 211 7.01 5.05 -16.85
CA ASN A 211 6.58 6.28 -17.49
C ASN A 211 6.10 7.31 -16.45
N PRO A 212 6.06 8.59 -16.80
CA PRO A 212 5.50 9.62 -15.93
C PRO A 212 4.00 9.42 -15.71
N VAL A 213 3.46 10.02 -14.65
CA VAL A 213 2.01 10.09 -14.41
C VAL A 213 1.35 10.92 -15.51
N ASP A 214 0.21 10.45 -15.99
CA ASP A 214 -0.68 11.17 -16.90
C ASP A 214 -1.84 11.82 -16.13
N SER A 215 -1.78 13.14 -15.96
CA SER A 215 -2.79 13.87 -15.19
C SER A 215 -4.20 13.76 -15.77
N SER A 216 -4.35 13.52 -17.07
CA SER A 216 -5.66 13.34 -17.71
C SER A 216 -6.28 11.99 -17.30
N ARG A 217 -5.47 10.93 -17.25
CA ARG A 217 -5.91 9.62 -16.75
C ARG A 217 -6.32 9.71 -15.28
N VAL A 218 -5.54 10.40 -14.44
CA VAL A 218 -5.87 10.60 -13.03
C VAL A 218 -7.20 11.34 -12.88
N LYS A 219 -7.38 12.47 -13.57
CA LYS A 219 -8.62 13.26 -13.53
C LYS A 219 -9.84 12.44 -13.92
N LYS A 220 -9.76 11.72 -15.04
CA LYS A 220 -10.85 10.87 -15.55
C LYS A 220 -11.21 9.78 -14.55
N PHE A 221 -10.20 9.11 -13.97
CA PHE A 221 -10.41 8.08 -12.99
C PHE A 221 -11.05 8.63 -11.70
N MET A 222 -10.55 9.75 -11.17
CA MET A 222 -11.09 10.35 -9.96
C MET A 222 -12.51 10.92 -10.15
N GLN A 223 -12.90 11.30 -11.37
CA GLN A 223 -14.29 11.61 -11.69
C GLN A 223 -15.20 10.38 -11.55
N ALA A 224 -14.77 9.22 -12.06
CA ALA A 224 -15.50 7.97 -11.90
C ALA A 224 -15.57 7.52 -10.43
N VAL A 225 -14.48 7.65 -9.67
CA VAL A 225 -14.47 7.37 -8.21
C VAL A 225 -15.52 8.22 -7.47
N ARG A 226 -15.61 9.52 -7.80
CA ARG A 226 -16.60 10.41 -7.17
C ARG A 226 -18.04 10.01 -7.49
N ALA A 227 -18.31 9.54 -8.70
CA ALA A 227 -19.62 9.03 -9.08
C ALA A 227 -20.00 7.82 -8.23
N VAL A 228 -19.11 6.81 -8.14
CA VAL A 228 -19.34 5.61 -7.32
C VAL A 228 -19.58 5.97 -5.84
N ARG A 229 -18.81 6.93 -5.28
CA ARG A 229 -18.97 7.38 -3.88
C ARG A 229 -20.30 8.12 -3.60
N GLN A 230 -20.94 8.70 -4.60
CA GLN A 230 -22.22 9.38 -4.44
C GLN A 230 -23.42 8.44 -4.52
N GLU A 231 -23.21 7.25 -5.07
CA GLU A 231 -24.23 6.21 -5.20
C GLU A 231 -24.22 5.21 -4.01
N SER A 232 -23.21 5.29 -3.14
CA SER A 232 -23.00 4.45 -1.94
C SER A 232 -23.57 5.11 -0.69
#